data_33499945e5076ebc9bbbc11eb661a573
#
_entry.id   33499945e5076ebc9bbbc11eb661a573
#
_cell.length_a   1.000
_cell.length_b   1.000
_cell.length_c   1.000
_cell.angle_alpha   90.00
_cell.angle_beta   90.00
_cell.angle_gamma   90.00
#
_symmetry.space_group_name_H-M   'P 1'
#
loop_
_entity.id
_entity.type
_entity.pdbx_description
1 polymer ?
#
loop_
_entity_poly.entity_id
_entity_poly.type
_entity_poly.pdbx_seq_one_letter_code
_entity_poly.pdbx_strand_id
1 'polypeptide(L)'
;MTTAQTEYTAAELLADDDYVEPLVVGGVRCHGGFTDDGAYASPRTKNRWPAIRAWEAERAAAFGTPILDVPLETWPENFPNVEQTKFLLRKGVRDPTIGALTRIGTVEGFGGLLRQIAVPDWRRCFEEDVRGTAIDHIDRGLFEAHARDEAGHGGQAGHDRMWFVARDIAFEDPPTEDVTARMMV
;
A
#
# COMPACT_ATOMS: atom_id res chain seq x y z
N MET A 1 15.29 -23.34 18.47
CA MET A 1 14.30 -22.43 17.87
C MET A 1 15.06 -21.21 17.41
N THR A 2 15.09 -20.93 16.12
CA THR A 2 15.73 -19.73 15.57
C THR A 2 14.85 -18.56 15.99
N THR A 3 15.41 -17.59 16.71
CA THR A 3 14.70 -16.33 17.01
C THR A 3 14.33 -15.69 15.68
N ALA A 4 13.07 -15.37 15.48
CA ALA A 4 12.65 -14.71 14.25
C ALA A 4 13.34 -13.35 14.17
N GLN A 5 13.80 -12.97 12.97
CA GLN A 5 14.44 -11.70 12.75
C GLN A 5 13.40 -10.59 12.80
N THR A 6 13.60 -9.59 13.64
CA THR A 6 12.74 -8.39 13.75
C THR A 6 13.40 -7.14 13.18
N GLU A 7 14.71 -7.16 13.02
CA GLU A 7 15.50 -6.05 12.49
C GLU A 7 15.98 -6.36 11.08
N TYR A 8 15.80 -5.43 10.17
CA TYR A 8 16.16 -5.55 8.75
C TYR A 8 16.90 -4.31 8.27
N THR A 9 17.84 -4.51 7.38
CA THR A 9 18.48 -3.43 6.65
C THR A 9 17.51 -2.77 5.67
N ALA A 10 17.82 -1.55 5.23
CA ALA A 10 17.03 -0.88 4.19
C ALA A 10 16.91 -1.72 2.91
N ALA A 11 18.00 -2.39 2.50
CA ALA A 11 18.00 -3.25 1.31
C ALA A 11 17.05 -4.46 1.47
N GLU A 12 17.03 -5.09 2.65
CA GLU A 12 16.13 -6.20 2.92
C GLU A 12 14.65 -5.75 2.96
N LEU A 13 14.36 -4.54 3.47
CA LEU A 13 13.00 -3.99 3.46
C LEU A 13 12.51 -3.64 2.04
N LEU A 14 13.44 -3.37 1.12
CA LEU A 14 13.13 -3.08 -0.28
C LEU A 14 13.14 -4.33 -1.16
N ALA A 15 13.44 -5.51 -0.61
CA ALA A 15 13.50 -6.75 -1.39
C ALA A 15 12.11 -7.21 -1.84
N ASP A 16 12.01 -7.54 -3.11
CA ASP A 16 10.83 -8.16 -3.70
C ASP A 16 10.89 -9.70 -3.60
N ASP A 17 9.74 -10.33 -3.77
CA ASP A 17 9.63 -11.75 -4.01
C ASP A 17 10.12 -12.11 -5.42
N ASP A 18 10.43 -13.39 -5.64
CA ASP A 18 10.80 -13.91 -6.94
C ASP A 18 9.53 -14.16 -7.78
N TYR A 19 9.14 -13.18 -8.58
CA TYR A 19 7.97 -13.30 -9.46
C TYR A 19 8.28 -14.10 -10.70
N VAL A 20 7.44 -15.10 -11.00
CA VAL A 20 7.49 -15.84 -12.27
C VAL A 20 6.66 -15.15 -13.34
N GLU A 21 5.65 -14.39 -12.95
CA GLU A 21 4.80 -13.63 -13.84
C GLU A 21 4.45 -12.25 -13.24
N PRO A 22 4.67 -11.15 -13.97
CA PRO A 22 4.27 -9.81 -13.51
C PRO A 22 2.75 -9.65 -13.60
N LEU A 23 2.16 -8.89 -12.67
CA LEU A 23 0.77 -8.47 -12.80
C LEU A 23 0.65 -7.37 -13.85
N VAL A 24 -0.03 -7.67 -14.96
CA VAL A 24 -0.29 -6.72 -16.05
C VAL A 24 -1.80 -6.59 -16.26
N VAL A 25 -2.30 -5.36 -16.19
CA VAL A 25 -3.72 -5.04 -16.38
C VAL A 25 -3.84 -3.93 -17.40
N GLY A 26 -4.60 -4.13 -18.49
CA GLY A 26 -4.75 -3.15 -19.56
C GLY A 26 -3.43 -2.66 -20.18
N GLY A 27 -2.43 -3.54 -20.27
CA GLY A 27 -1.09 -3.18 -20.75
C GLY A 27 -0.25 -2.39 -19.75
N VAL A 28 -0.75 -2.13 -18.55
CA VAL A 28 -0.02 -1.47 -17.47
C VAL A 28 0.55 -2.52 -16.53
N ARG A 29 1.87 -2.51 -16.32
CA ARG A 29 2.52 -3.33 -15.30
C ARG A 29 2.20 -2.76 -13.93
N CYS A 30 1.36 -3.45 -13.19
CA CYS A 30 1.00 -3.12 -11.82
C CYS A 30 2.07 -3.56 -10.83
N HIS A 31 1.85 -3.29 -9.55
CA HIS A 31 2.73 -3.72 -8.47
C HIS A 31 2.71 -5.24 -8.29
N GLY A 32 3.86 -5.78 -7.89
CA GLY A 32 4.01 -7.19 -7.57
C GLY A 32 3.90 -8.11 -8.78
N GLY A 33 3.54 -9.33 -8.48
CA GLY A 33 3.42 -10.39 -9.46
C GLY A 33 2.95 -11.69 -8.83
N PHE A 34 3.05 -12.76 -9.60
CA PHE A 34 2.69 -14.10 -9.15
C PHE A 34 3.94 -14.91 -8.86
N THR A 35 3.92 -15.66 -7.79
CA THR A 35 4.93 -16.63 -7.38
C THR A 35 4.74 -17.94 -8.13
N ASP A 36 5.65 -18.89 -8.01
CA ASP A 36 5.64 -20.18 -8.70
C ASP A 36 4.41 -21.05 -8.37
N ASP A 37 3.81 -20.86 -7.20
CA ASP A 37 2.55 -21.49 -6.78
C ASP A 37 1.30 -20.77 -7.29
N GLY A 38 1.47 -19.70 -8.06
CA GLY A 38 0.38 -18.87 -8.61
C GLY A 38 -0.25 -17.89 -7.61
N ALA A 39 0.32 -17.74 -6.42
CA ALA A 39 -0.15 -16.75 -5.46
C ALA A 39 0.35 -15.35 -5.83
N TYR A 40 -0.50 -14.34 -5.63
CA TYR A 40 -0.08 -12.96 -5.78
C TYR A 40 0.75 -12.52 -4.56
N ALA A 41 1.91 -11.91 -4.84
CA ALA A 41 2.75 -11.27 -3.84
C ALA A 41 2.93 -9.78 -4.14
N SER A 42 2.70 -8.94 -3.14
CA SER A 42 2.92 -7.51 -3.23
C SER A 42 4.42 -7.20 -3.26
N PRO A 43 4.85 -6.09 -3.88
CA PRO A 43 6.25 -5.72 -3.87
C PRO A 43 6.72 -5.36 -2.46
N ARG A 44 8.02 -5.57 -2.20
CA ARG A 44 8.68 -5.17 -0.94
C ARG A 44 8.03 -5.72 0.34
N THR A 45 7.40 -6.90 0.22
CA THR A 45 6.75 -7.58 1.36
C THR A 45 7.48 -8.84 1.81
N LYS A 46 8.47 -9.31 1.04
CA LYS A 46 9.21 -10.54 1.30
C LYS A 46 9.68 -10.68 2.75
N ASN A 47 10.28 -9.64 3.30
CA ASN A 47 10.78 -9.62 4.66
C ASN A 47 9.84 -8.90 5.64
N ARG A 48 9.01 -7.99 5.16
CA ARG A 48 8.12 -7.17 5.98
C ARG A 48 7.08 -8.00 6.73
N TRP A 49 6.40 -8.91 6.07
CA TRP A 49 5.39 -9.75 6.70
C TRP A 49 5.96 -10.70 7.77
N PRO A 50 7.09 -11.40 7.51
CA PRO A 50 7.76 -12.15 8.56
C PRO A 50 8.15 -11.30 9.77
N ALA A 51 8.67 -10.09 9.56
CA ALA A 51 9.03 -9.17 10.64
C ALA A 51 7.81 -8.73 11.46
N ILE A 52 6.71 -8.37 10.81
CA ILE A 52 5.46 -7.97 11.50
C ILE A 52 4.97 -9.12 12.38
N ARG A 53 4.88 -10.35 11.84
CA ARG A 53 4.43 -11.51 12.61
C ARG A 53 5.34 -11.84 13.78
N ALA A 54 6.66 -11.70 13.60
CA ALA A 54 7.61 -11.90 14.68
C ALA A 54 7.42 -10.87 15.81
N TRP A 55 7.28 -9.60 15.44
CA TRP A 55 7.03 -8.53 16.38
C TRP A 55 5.69 -8.71 17.11
N GLU A 56 4.63 -9.10 16.43
CA GLU A 56 3.32 -9.40 17.04
C GLU A 56 3.44 -10.50 18.10
N ALA A 57 4.17 -11.57 17.79
CA ALA A 57 4.40 -12.67 18.72
C ALA A 57 5.22 -12.24 19.95
N GLU A 58 6.29 -11.47 19.75
CA GLU A 58 7.11 -10.92 20.84
C GLU A 58 6.28 -10.00 21.74
N ARG A 59 5.48 -9.11 21.13
CA ARG A 59 4.60 -8.21 21.86
C ARG A 59 3.55 -8.98 22.68
N ALA A 60 2.89 -9.99 22.10
CA ALA A 60 1.92 -10.81 22.81
C ALA A 60 2.57 -11.53 23.99
N ALA A 61 3.80 -12.05 23.83
CA ALA A 61 4.56 -12.70 24.90
C ALA A 61 4.94 -11.71 26.03
N ALA A 62 5.36 -10.48 25.67
CA ALA A 62 5.79 -9.48 26.64
C ALA A 62 4.64 -8.89 27.47
N PHE A 63 3.49 -8.66 26.84
CA PHE A 63 2.37 -7.97 27.47
C PHE A 63 1.19 -8.86 27.82
N GLY A 64 1.21 -10.13 27.42
CA GLY A 64 0.14 -11.10 27.70
C GLY A 64 -1.19 -10.80 27.00
N THR A 65 -1.21 -9.84 26.07
CA THR A 65 -2.39 -9.45 25.31
C THR A 65 -2.10 -9.43 23.81
N PRO A 66 -3.01 -9.95 22.98
CA PRO A 66 -2.89 -9.79 21.53
C PRO A 66 -3.05 -8.32 21.13
N ILE A 67 -2.66 -8.01 19.87
CA ILE A 67 -3.03 -6.74 19.25
C ILE A 67 -4.56 -6.69 19.15
N LEU A 68 -5.13 -5.55 19.52
CA LEU A 68 -6.58 -5.37 19.47
C LEU A 68 -7.04 -5.31 18.01
N ASP A 69 -7.87 -6.28 17.63
CA ASP A 69 -8.64 -6.17 16.39
C ASP A 69 -9.71 -5.10 16.55
N VAL A 70 -9.86 -4.26 15.54
CA VAL A 70 -10.96 -3.29 15.48
C VAL A 70 -12.14 -3.97 14.82
N PRO A 71 -13.22 -4.30 15.56
CA PRO A 71 -14.36 -5.01 15.00
C PRO A 71 -15.06 -4.17 13.93
N LEU A 72 -15.56 -4.83 12.87
CA LEU A 72 -16.26 -4.13 11.77
C LEU A 72 -17.50 -3.36 12.25
N GLU A 73 -18.16 -3.80 13.32
CA GLU A 73 -19.30 -3.12 13.94
C GLU A 73 -18.95 -1.75 14.55
N THR A 74 -17.65 -1.48 14.77
CA THR A 74 -17.18 -0.15 15.21
C THR A 74 -17.01 0.84 14.06
N TRP A 75 -17.11 0.37 12.82
CA TRP A 75 -17.02 1.22 11.64
C TRP A 75 -18.30 2.09 11.52
N PRO A 76 -18.19 3.26 10.90
CA PRO A 76 -19.38 4.08 10.63
C PRO A 76 -20.43 3.28 9.87
N GLU A 77 -21.67 3.35 10.31
CA GLU A 77 -22.78 2.69 9.65
C GLU A 77 -22.80 3.08 8.16
N ASN A 78 -23.00 2.11 7.28
CA ASN A 78 -22.99 2.31 5.84
C ASN A 78 -21.65 2.77 5.21
N PHE A 79 -20.50 2.54 5.87
CA PHE A 79 -19.22 2.86 5.28
C PHE A 79 -18.23 1.67 5.36
N PRO A 80 -17.59 1.26 4.24
CA PRO A 80 -18.00 1.58 2.85
C PRO A 80 -19.33 0.87 2.48
N ASN A 81 -20.23 1.57 1.82
CA ASN A 81 -21.51 0.97 1.43
C ASN A 81 -21.38 0.17 0.12
N VAL A 82 -20.78 -1.01 0.24
CA VAL A 82 -20.51 -1.91 -0.91
C VAL A 82 -21.83 -2.37 -1.55
N GLU A 83 -22.85 -2.68 -0.77
CA GLU A 83 -24.13 -3.18 -1.30
C GLU A 83 -24.89 -2.07 -2.05
N GLN A 84 -24.83 -0.84 -1.59
CA GLN A 84 -25.36 0.30 -2.34
C GLN A 84 -24.63 0.47 -3.68
N THR A 85 -23.31 0.39 -3.67
CA THR A 85 -22.51 0.48 -4.90
C THR A 85 -22.87 -0.63 -5.88
N LYS A 86 -22.97 -1.87 -5.43
CA LYS A 86 -23.40 -3.00 -6.24
C LYS A 86 -24.81 -2.80 -6.79
N PHE A 87 -25.74 -2.29 -5.97
CA PHE A 87 -27.11 -1.99 -6.40
C PHE A 87 -27.13 -0.94 -7.50
N LEU A 88 -26.43 0.16 -7.35
CA LEU A 88 -26.34 1.23 -8.35
C LEU A 88 -25.78 0.70 -9.68
N LEU A 89 -24.68 -0.06 -9.63
CA LEU A 89 -24.09 -0.67 -10.82
C LEU A 89 -25.05 -1.62 -11.53
N ARG A 90 -25.80 -2.47 -10.80
CA ARG A 90 -26.84 -3.34 -11.38
C ARG A 90 -27.98 -2.55 -12.02
N LYS A 91 -28.21 -1.31 -11.59
CA LYS A 91 -29.21 -0.39 -12.17
C LYS A 91 -28.64 0.48 -13.30
N GLY A 92 -27.39 0.26 -13.71
CA GLY A 92 -26.73 1.03 -14.76
C GLY A 92 -26.23 2.41 -14.31
N VAL A 93 -26.33 2.73 -13.02
CA VAL A 93 -25.82 3.99 -12.45
C VAL A 93 -24.35 3.83 -12.10
N ARG A 94 -23.47 4.24 -13.00
CA ARG A 94 -22.01 4.03 -12.92
C ARG A 94 -21.23 5.21 -12.38
N ASP A 95 -21.70 6.43 -12.62
CA ASP A 95 -20.97 7.67 -12.35
C ASP A 95 -20.46 7.82 -10.92
N PRO A 96 -21.17 7.44 -9.85
CA PRO A 96 -20.65 7.51 -8.50
C PRO A 96 -19.40 6.64 -8.30
N THR A 97 -19.36 5.43 -8.90
CA THR A 97 -18.22 4.53 -8.80
C THR A 97 -17.05 5.03 -9.64
N ILE A 98 -17.30 5.48 -10.88
CA ILE A 98 -16.29 6.09 -11.74
C ILE A 98 -15.67 7.31 -11.03
N GLY A 99 -16.49 8.19 -10.49
CA GLY A 99 -16.03 9.35 -9.75
C GLY A 99 -15.23 9.01 -8.49
N ALA A 100 -15.61 7.95 -7.77
CA ALA A 100 -14.87 7.48 -6.61
C ALA A 100 -13.46 6.97 -7.02
N LEU A 101 -13.37 6.09 -8.01
CA LEU A 101 -12.09 5.57 -8.51
C LEU A 101 -11.19 6.68 -9.08
N THR A 102 -11.78 7.65 -9.78
CA THR A 102 -11.04 8.82 -10.30
C THR A 102 -10.47 9.66 -9.16
N ARG A 103 -11.27 9.94 -8.12
CA ARG A 103 -10.77 10.70 -6.95
C ARG A 103 -9.68 9.96 -6.21
N ILE A 104 -9.82 8.65 -5.99
CA ILE A 104 -8.78 7.86 -5.34
C ILE A 104 -7.49 7.94 -6.17
N GLY A 105 -7.53 7.65 -7.48
CA GLY A 105 -6.36 7.74 -8.34
C GLY A 105 -5.72 9.13 -8.33
N THR A 106 -6.52 10.20 -8.31
CA THR A 106 -5.99 11.57 -8.22
C THR A 106 -5.26 11.82 -6.89
N VAL A 107 -5.84 11.36 -5.76
CA VAL A 107 -5.20 11.50 -4.43
C VAL A 107 -3.90 10.70 -4.35
N GLU A 108 -3.92 9.47 -4.83
CA GLU A 108 -2.73 8.61 -4.88
C GLU A 108 -1.58 9.24 -5.69
N GLY A 109 -1.90 10.02 -6.73
CA GLY A 109 -0.89 10.76 -7.50
C GLY A 109 -0.04 11.74 -6.67
N PHE A 110 -0.52 12.18 -5.50
CA PHE A 110 0.28 13.00 -4.59
C PHE A 110 1.31 12.18 -3.79
N GLY A 111 1.17 10.88 -3.72
CA GLY A 111 2.08 10.00 -2.97
C GLY A 111 3.53 10.07 -3.47
N GLY A 112 3.76 10.38 -4.74
CA GLY A 112 5.10 10.62 -5.28
C GLY A 112 5.87 11.75 -4.59
N LEU A 113 5.18 12.67 -3.90
CA LEU A 113 5.80 13.73 -3.10
C LEU A 113 6.55 13.21 -1.87
N LEU A 114 6.28 11.97 -1.43
CA LEU A 114 7.00 11.34 -0.31
C LEU A 114 8.53 11.36 -0.48
N ARG A 115 9.02 11.27 -1.72
CA ARG A 115 10.46 11.39 -2.02
C ARG A 115 11.05 12.76 -1.71
N GLN A 116 10.23 13.78 -1.56
CA GLN A 116 10.64 15.15 -1.28
C GLN A 116 10.59 15.49 0.21
N ILE A 117 10.08 14.59 1.03
CA ILE A 117 9.99 14.79 2.47
C ILE A 117 11.38 14.66 3.08
N ALA A 118 11.84 15.73 3.74
CA ALA A 118 13.05 15.70 4.55
C ALA A 118 12.77 14.92 5.83
N VAL A 119 13.31 13.72 5.93
CA VAL A 119 13.20 12.91 7.15
C VAL A 119 14.22 13.38 8.18
N PRO A 120 13.81 13.76 9.40
CA PRO A 120 14.74 14.20 10.43
C PRO A 120 15.64 13.06 10.93
N ASP A 121 16.73 13.40 11.60
CA ASP A 121 17.57 12.41 12.29
C ASP A 121 16.82 11.89 13.53
N TRP A 122 16.10 10.81 13.34
CA TRP A 122 15.29 10.17 14.38
C TRP A 122 16.09 9.68 15.58
N ARG A 123 17.39 9.39 15.42
CA ARG A 123 18.26 8.98 16.54
C ARG A 123 18.25 9.98 17.69
N ARG A 124 18.00 11.25 17.39
CA ARG A 124 17.90 12.32 18.40
C ARG A 124 16.57 12.34 19.15
N CYS A 125 15.59 11.56 18.72
CA CYS A 125 14.26 11.51 19.31
C CYS A 125 14.10 10.33 20.28
N PHE A 126 15.11 9.47 20.39
CA PHE A 126 15.10 8.29 21.24
C PHE A 126 16.20 8.37 22.29
N GLU A 127 15.92 7.89 23.50
CA GLU A 127 16.94 7.71 24.55
C GLU A 127 17.77 6.44 24.31
N GLU A 128 17.13 5.43 23.70
CA GLU A 128 17.76 4.17 23.35
C GLU A 128 18.61 4.31 22.08
N ASP A 129 19.62 3.45 21.95
CA ASP A 129 20.43 3.35 20.74
C ASP A 129 19.63 2.62 19.63
N VAL A 130 19.14 3.37 18.67
CA VAL A 130 18.34 2.83 17.55
C VAL A 130 19.17 2.51 16.31
N ARG A 131 20.52 2.58 16.39
CA ARG A 131 21.40 2.24 15.27
C ARG A 131 21.24 0.77 14.87
N GLY A 132 21.16 0.53 13.57
CA GLY A 132 20.95 -0.80 13.00
C GLY A 132 19.48 -1.26 12.96
N THR A 133 18.58 -0.52 13.59
CA THR A 133 17.12 -0.79 13.51
C THR A 133 16.50 -0.11 12.29
N ALA A 134 15.23 -0.42 12.01
CA ALA A 134 14.46 0.24 10.95
C ALA A 134 14.32 1.76 11.17
N ILE A 135 14.40 2.23 12.41
CA ILE A 135 14.39 3.66 12.75
C ILE A 135 15.65 4.37 12.24
N ASP A 136 16.81 3.72 12.33
CA ASP A 136 18.09 4.29 11.88
C ASP A 136 18.14 4.60 10.39
N HIS A 137 17.35 3.89 9.60
CA HIS A 137 17.33 4.03 8.14
C HIS A 137 15.93 4.19 7.58
N ILE A 138 15.00 4.75 8.36
CA ILE A 138 13.59 4.93 8.00
C ILE A 138 13.41 5.64 6.65
N ASP A 139 14.26 6.62 6.35
CA ASP A 139 14.29 7.37 5.09
C ASP A 139 14.61 6.48 3.88
N ARG A 140 15.64 5.62 4.01
CA ARG A 140 16.14 4.75 2.93
C ARG A 140 15.41 3.41 2.86
N GLY A 141 14.70 3.03 3.90
CA GLY A 141 13.94 1.80 4.01
C GLY A 141 12.44 2.04 3.83
N LEU A 142 11.72 2.39 4.90
CA LEU A 142 10.26 2.48 4.89
C LEU A 142 9.72 3.61 4.02
N PHE A 143 10.30 4.82 4.09
CA PHE A 143 9.87 5.94 3.25
C PHE A 143 10.18 5.69 1.79
N GLU A 144 11.35 5.11 1.47
CA GLU A 144 11.69 4.77 0.09
C GLU A 144 10.79 3.64 -0.44
N ALA A 145 10.44 2.63 0.37
CA ALA A 145 9.49 1.60 -0.01
C ALA A 145 8.13 2.20 -0.36
N HIS A 146 7.60 3.05 0.52
CA HIS A 146 6.33 3.75 0.29
C HIS A 146 6.39 4.64 -0.96
N ALA A 147 7.46 5.43 -1.12
CA ALA A 147 7.61 6.28 -2.30
C ALA A 147 7.69 5.50 -3.62
N ARG A 148 8.25 4.28 -3.61
CA ARG A 148 8.25 3.38 -4.77
C ARG A 148 6.86 2.84 -5.08
N ASP A 149 6.08 2.54 -4.05
CA ASP A 149 4.70 2.08 -4.21
C ASP A 149 3.84 3.21 -4.79
N GLU A 150 3.94 4.41 -4.26
CA GLU A 150 3.15 5.56 -4.72
C GLU A 150 3.53 6.02 -6.13
N ALA A 151 4.82 6.24 -6.38
CA ALA A 151 5.29 6.84 -7.63
C ALA A 151 5.61 5.84 -8.75
N GLY A 152 5.58 4.56 -8.42
CA GLY A 152 6.08 3.50 -9.30
C GLY A 152 7.61 3.34 -9.28
N HIS A 153 8.09 2.14 -9.59
CA HIS A 153 9.50 1.82 -9.61
C HIS A 153 9.79 0.63 -10.52
N GLY A 154 10.95 0.62 -11.19
CA GLY A 154 11.41 -0.55 -11.99
C GLY A 154 10.43 -0.97 -13.10
N GLY A 155 9.71 -0.03 -13.70
CA GLY A 155 8.71 -0.29 -14.72
C GLY A 155 7.32 -0.62 -14.17
N GLN A 156 7.16 -0.75 -12.86
CA GLN A 156 5.84 -0.86 -12.21
C GLN A 156 5.20 0.54 -12.14
N ALA A 157 3.90 0.60 -12.39
CA ALA A 157 3.13 1.84 -12.30
C ALA A 157 2.99 2.31 -10.85
N GLY A 158 2.81 3.60 -10.65
CA GLY A 158 2.37 4.14 -9.36
C GLY A 158 0.89 3.82 -9.08
N HIS A 159 0.47 4.04 -7.84
CA HIS A 159 -0.90 3.76 -7.40
C HIS A 159 -1.95 4.51 -8.21
N ASP A 160 -1.70 5.78 -8.56
CA ASP A 160 -2.59 6.58 -9.41
C ASP A 160 -2.90 5.87 -10.73
N ARG A 161 -1.86 5.40 -11.41
CA ARG A 161 -1.98 4.70 -12.69
C ARG A 161 -2.70 3.37 -12.53
N MET A 162 -2.48 2.67 -11.43
CA MET A 162 -3.16 1.41 -11.15
C MET A 162 -4.65 1.62 -10.92
N TRP A 163 -5.06 2.67 -10.19
CA TRP A 163 -6.45 3.02 -10.00
C TRP A 163 -7.14 3.44 -11.31
N PHE A 164 -6.45 4.22 -12.14
CA PHE A 164 -7.00 4.63 -13.43
C PHE A 164 -7.18 3.46 -14.37
N VAL A 165 -6.21 2.55 -14.49
CA VAL A 165 -6.37 1.38 -15.35
C VAL A 165 -7.47 0.44 -14.85
N ALA A 166 -7.60 0.26 -13.54
CA ALA A 166 -8.69 -0.53 -12.96
C ALA A 166 -10.07 0.07 -13.29
N ARG A 167 -10.20 1.39 -13.19
CA ARG A 167 -11.40 2.12 -13.59
C ARG A 167 -11.69 1.94 -15.09
N ASP A 168 -10.71 2.17 -15.94
CA ASP A 168 -10.87 2.20 -17.39
C ASP A 168 -11.26 0.81 -17.94
N ILE A 169 -10.69 -0.25 -17.40
CA ILE A 169 -11.09 -1.62 -17.73
C ILE A 169 -12.49 -1.95 -17.21
N ALA A 170 -12.80 -1.56 -15.98
CA ALA A 170 -14.10 -1.87 -15.38
C ALA A 170 -15.26 -1.18 -16.10
N PHE A 171 -15.01 -0.04 -16.75
CA PHE A 171 -16.04 0.80 -17.36
C PHE A 171 -15.84 1.08 -18.85
N GLU A 172 -14.88 0.41 -19.51
CA GLU A 172 -14.64 0.55 -20.96
C GLU A 172 -14.44 2.01 -21.39
N ASP A 173 -13.36 2.63 -20.94
CA ASP A 173 -13.00 4.02 -21.22
C ASP A 173 -14.07 5.04 -20.76
N PRO A 174 -14.34 5.13 -19.48
CA PRO A 174 -15.39 6.03 -18.94
C PRO A 174 -15.00 7.50 -19.17
N PRO A 175 -15.99 8.38 -19.38
CA PRO A 175 -15.75 9.81 -19.39
C PRO A 175 -15.22 10.24 -18.01
N THR A 176 -14.06 10.90 -17.99
CA THR A 176 -13.47 11.40 -16.76
C THR A 176 -13.38 12.91 -16.81
N GLU A 177 -14.03 13.56 -15.83
CA GLU A 177 -13.80 14.99 -15.60
C GLU A 177 -12.53 15.19 -14.79
N ASP A 178 -11.79 16.25 -15.08
CA ASP A 178 -10.74 16.70 -14.19
C ASP A 178 -11.38 17.25 -12.91
N VAL A 179 -11.31 16.45 -11.86
CA VAL A 179 -11.87 16.78 -10.53
C VAL A 179 -10.85 17.45 -9.62
N THR A 180 -9.60 17.59 -10.07
CA THR A 180 -8.49 18.10 -9.25
C THR A 180 -8.80 19.48 -8.68
N ALA A 181 -9.37 20.37 -9.47
CA ALA A 181 -9.74 21.70 -9.03
C ALA A 181 -10.84 21.70 -7.93
N ARG A 182 -11.70 20.67 -7.91
CA ARG A 182 -12.76 20.52 -6.91
C ARG A 182 -12.28 19.88 -5.60
N MET A 183 -11.11 19.27 -5.63
CA MET A 183 -10.51 18.61 -4.45
C MET A 183 -9.62 19.54 -3.63
N MET A 184 -9.26 20.69 -4.19
CA MET A 184 -8.35 21.66 -3.59
C MET A 184 -9.10 22.78 -2.82
N VAL A 185 -10.38 22.60 -2.52
CA VAL A 185 -11.23 23.57 -1.78
C VAL A 185 -11.45 23.12 -0.35
#